data_e9b7e2cea11eeb9f596465fc966dfae6
#
_entry.id   e9b7e2cea11eeb9f596465fc966dfae6
#
_cell.length_a   1.000
_cell.length_b   1.000
_cell.length_c   1.000
_cell.angle_alpha   90.00
_cell.angle_beta   90.00
_cell.angle_gamma   90.00
#
_symmetry.space_group_name_H-M   'P 1'
#
loop_
_entity.id
_entity.type
_entity.pdbx_description
1 polymer ?
#
loop_
_entity_poly.entity_id
_entity_poly.type
_entity_poly.pdbx_seq_one_letter_code
_entity_poly.pdbx_strand_id
1 'polypeptide(L)'
;MAKFDKIAVLKKIGDTGMVPVFYHKDLETCKNVVKACYEGGVRAFEFTNRGDFAQEIFGELVKWADKECPELALGIGSIVDAPTAAMYIQLGACFVVGPLLNPDIAPVCNRRLIPYCPGCMTVSEIGKAQEIGCDLTKVFPGDVVGPNMVKGLKAPMPWSKIMVTGGVAPEEENLKSWFKAGVFCVGMGSKLFPSDKVKAGDWQYVTDKCKEALGYVAKARA
;
A
#
# COMPACT_ATOMS: atom_id res chain seq x y z
N MET A 1 -18.79 -1.17 6.52
CA MET A 1 -18.34 -0.24 5.44
C MET A 1 -16.94 0.21 5.79
N ALA A 2 -16.13 0.55 4.77
CA ALA A 2 -14.81 1.11 5.04
C ALA A 2 -14.91 2.36 5.93
N LYS A 3 -13.94 2.54 6.82
CA LYS A 3 -13.90 3.64 7.80
C LYS A 3 -13.68 5.01 7.15
N PHE A 4 -12.94 5.04 6.06
CA PHE A 4 -12.61 6.25 5.31
C PHE A 4 -13.13 6.17 3.88
N ASP A 5 -13.56 7.30 3.33
CA ASP A 5 -13.91 7.42 1.92
C ASP A 5 -12.66 7.48 1.02
N LYS A 6 -12.87 7.40 -0.29
CA LYS A 6 -11.81 7.40 -1.31
C LYS A 6 -10.87 8.60 -1.20
N ILE A 7 -11.42 9.80 -0.95
CA ILE A 7 -10.63 11.04 -0.89
C ILE A 7 -9.74 11.03 0.35
N ALA A 8 -10.31 10.68 1.51
CA ALA A 8 -9.57 10.59 2.76
C ALA A 8 -8.45 9.55 2.70
N VAL A 9 -8.71 8.37 2.08
CA VAL A 9 -7.70 7.33 1.90
C VAL A 9 -6.55 7.81 1.01
N LEU A 10 -6.85 8.38 -0.16
CA LEU A 10 -5.84 8.89 -1.07
C LEU A 10 -5.02 10.02 -0.46
N LYS A 11 -5.67 10.88 0.36
CA LYS A 11 -4.96 11.91 1.11
C LYS A 11 -4.01 11.31 2.14
N LYS A 12 -4.44 10.33 2.94
CA LYS A 12 -3.58 9.64 3.93
C LYS A 12 -2.36 8.98 3.27
N ILE A 13 -2.57 8.29 2.15
CA ILE A 13 -1.49 7.68 1.34
C ILE A 13 -0.53 8.77 0.82
N GLY A 14 -1.07 9.86 0.30
CA GLY A 14 -0.29 10.99 -0.21
C GLY A 14 0.51 11.71 0.87
N ASP A 15 -0.11 12.02 2.00
CA ASP A 15 0.53 12.78 3.09
C ASP A 15 1.72 12.00 3.68
N THR A 16 1.55 10.69 3.92
CA THR A 16 2.63 9.85 4.47
C THR A 16 3.64 9.42 3.42
N GLY A 17 3.19 9.17 2.18
CA GLY A 17 4.05 8.72 1.08
C GLY A 17 4.59 7.31 1.19
N MET A 18 4.20 6.57 2.22
CA MET A 18 4.60 5.17 2.43
C MET A 18 3.41 4.33 2.85
N VAL A 19 3.27 3.16 2.22
CA VAL A 19 2.30 2.12 2.56
C VAL A 19 3.07 0.84 2.89
N PRO A 20 3.22 0.46 4.16
CA PRO A 20 3.75 -0.83 4.53
C PRO A 20 2.90 -1.97 3.98
N VAL A 21 3.54 -3.05 3.52
CA VAL A 21 2.91 -4.22 2.90
C VAL A 21 3.30 -5.46 3.69
N PHE A 22 2.33 -6.12 4.33
CA PHE A 22 2.62 -7.23 5.23
C PHE A 22 1.54 -8.31 5.20
N TYR A 23 1.95 -9.54 5.52
CA TYR A 23 1.09 -10.69 5.82
C TYR A 23 1.73 -11.55 6.89
N HIS A 24 0.93 -12.02 7.82
CA HIS A 24 1.27 -13.10 8.70
C HIS A 24 0.02 -13.93 9.02
N LYS A 25 0.19 -15.24 9.22
CA LYS A 25 -0.91 -16.16 9.55
C LYS A 25 -1.42 -16.02 10.99
N ASP A 26 -0.64 -15.43 11.87
CA ASP A 26 -1.00 -15.19 13.26
C ASP A 26 -1.53 -13.76 13.43
N LEU A 27 -2.74 -13.65 13.98
CA LEU A 27 -3.44 -12.37 14.16
C LEU A 27 -2.72 -11.45 15.14
N GLU A 28 -2.14 -11.96 16.21
CA GLU A 28 -1.45 -11.13 17.20
C GLU A 28 -0.17 -10.52 16.64
N THR A 29 0.56 -11.27 15.82
CA THR A 29 1.69 -10.74 15.06
C THR A 29 1.23 -9.62 14.12
N CYS A 30 0.10 -9.79 13.42
CA CYS A 30 -0.44 -8.74 12.54
C CYS A 30 -0.82 -7.48 13.32
N LYS A 31 -1.49 -7.62 14.47
CA LYS A 31 -1.84 -6.49 15.34
C LYS A 31 -0.61 -5.73 15.81
N ASN A 32 0.39 -6.45 16.29
CA ASN A 32 1.63 -5.83 16.79
C ASN A 32 2.39 -5.08 15.69
N VAL A 33 2.51 -5.66 14.48
CA VAL A 33 3.14 -5.00 13.33
C VAL A 33 2.37 -3.75 12.91
N VAL A 34 1.04 -3.84 12.82
CA VAL A 34 0.17 -2.71 12.47
C VAL A 34 0.30 -1.59 13.50
N LYS A 35 0.29 -1.93 14.79
CA LYS A 35 0.46 -0.97 15.90
C LYS A 35 1.82 -0.29 15.84
N ALA A 36 2.89 -1.05 15.68
CA ALA A 36 4.24 -0.52 15.56
C ALA A 36 4.37 0.45 14.36
N CYS A 37 3.79 0.10 13.20
CA CYS A 37 3.76 1.00 12.05
C CYS A 37 2.96 2.27 12.35
N TYR A 38 1.80 2.16 12.98
CA TYR A 38 0.94 3.28 13.35
C TYR A 38 1.66 4.26 14.31
N GLU A 39 2.32 3.74 15.34
CA GLU A 39 3.15 4.49 16.28
C GLU A 39 4.38 5.11 15.60
N GLY A 40 4.87 4.47 14.54
CA GLY A 40 5.90 4.98 13.64
C GLY A 40 5.45 6.11 12.71
N GLY A 41 4.16 6.48 12.72
CA GLY A 41 3.61 7.57 11.90
C GLY A 41 2.89 7.13 10.64
N VAL A 42 2.78 5.83 10.37
CA VAL A 42 2.05 5.27 9.21
C VAL A 42 0.54 5.55 9.35
N ARG A 43 -0.13 5.91 8.23
CA ARG A 43 -1.57 6.17 8.19
C ARG A 43 -2.31 5.40 7.09
N ALA A 44 -1.59 4.61 6.30
CA ALA A 44 -2.15 3.63 5.36
C ALA A 44 -1.31 2.36 5.41
N PHE A 45 -1.95 1.19 5.47
CA PHE A 45 -1.27 -0.10 5.61
C PHE A 45 -1.96 -1.14 4.71
N GLU A 46 -1.18 -1.89 3.94
CA GLU A 46 -1.63 -2.96 3.05
C GLU A 46 -1.43 -4.32 3.72
N PHE A 47 -2.50 -4.95 4.22
CA PHE A 47 -2.48 -6.38 4.51
C PHE A 47 -2.60 -7.14 3.20
N THR A 48 -1.97 -8.31 3.04
CA THR A 48 -2.02 -9.03 1.77
C THR A 48 -2.72 -10.39 1.88
N ASN A 49 -3.54 -10.69 0.88
CA ASN A 49 -4.25 -11.97 0.72
C ASN A 49 -3.29 -13.04 0.18
N ARG A 50 -2.40 -13.57 1.03
CA ARG A 50 -1.34 -14.52 0.63
C ARG A 50 -1.40 -15.88 1.31
N GLY A 51 -2.42 -16.17 2.10
CA GLY A 51 -2.56 -17.44 2.77
C GLY A 51 -4.01 -17.84 2.93
N ASP A 52 -4.22 -19.13 3.20
CA ASP A 52 -5.54 -19.66 3.50
C ASP A 52 -6.12 -18.95 4.75
N PHE A 53 -7.42 -18.67 4.71
CA PHE A 53 -8.14 -17.96 5.78
C PHE A 53 -7.63 -16.52 6.08
N ALA A 54 -6.88 -15.91 5.16
CA ALA A 54 -6.41 -14.53 5.31
C ALA A 54 -7.56 -13.53 5.52
N GLN A 55 -8.76 -13.82 4.99
CA GLN A 55 -9.96 -13.01 5.16
C GLN A 55 -10.47 -12.98 6.61
N GLU A 56 -10.30 -14.07 7.36
CA GLU A 56 -10.68 -14.13 8.77
C GLU A 56 -9.75 -13.24 9.61
N ILE A 57 -8.44 -13.36 9.38
CA ILE A 57 -7.44 -12.53 10.03
C ILE A 57 -7.70 -11.05 9.71
N PHE A 58 -7.95 -10.72 8.44
CA PHE A 58 -8.22 -9.36 8.02
C PHE A 58 -9.46 -8.77 8.69
N GLY A 59 -10.56 -9.54 8.76
CA GLY A 59 -11.79 -9.10 9.41
C GLY A 59 -11.59 -8.76 10.89
N GLU A 60 -10.85 -9.58 11.64
CA GLU A 60 -10.53 -9.31 13.04
C GLU A 60 -9.52 -8.15 13.19
N LEU A 61 -8.55 -8.06 12.28
CA LEU A 61 -7.58 -6.98 12.26
C LEU A 61 -8.23 -5.61 12.02
N VAL A 62 -9.25 -5.52 11.13
CA VAL A 62 -10.03 -4.30 10.89
C VAL A 62 -10.76 -3.88 12.16
N LYS A 63 -11.51 -4.80 12.80
CA LYS A 63 -12.27 -4.51 14.03
C LYS A 63 -11.37 -4.01 15.16
N TRP A 64 -10.18 -4.57 15.27
CA TRP A 64 -9.19 -4.17 16.24
C TRP A 64 -8.57 -2.81 15.88
N ALA A 65 -8.14 -2.62 14.62
CA ALA A 65 -7.49 -1.40 14.16
C ALA A 65 -8.44 -0.17 14.24
N ASP A 66 -9.73 -0.36 14.08
CA ASP A 66 -10.73 0.70 14.23
C ASP A 66 -10.72 1.32 15.62
N LYS A 67 -10.35 0.57 16.65
CA LYS A 67 -10.27 1.01 18.04
C LYS A 67 -8.88 1.51 18.41
N GLU A 68 -7.84 0.72 18.08
CA GLU A 68 -6.47 0.93 18.55
C GLU A 68 -5.64 1.86 17.62
N CYS A 69 -6.02 1.96 16.35
CA CYS A 69 -5.35 2.76 15.34
C CYS A 69 -6.35 3.63 14.57
N PRO A 70 -7.05 4.57 15.24
CA PRO A 70 -8.23 5.26 14.68
C PRO A 70 -7.95 6.04 13.40
N GLU A 71 -6.72 6.47 13.17
CA GLU A 71 -6.34 7.23 11.98
C GLU A 71 -5.81 6.35 10.82
N LEU A 72 -5.72 5.02 11.02
CA LEU A 72 -5.15 4.11 10.04
C LEU A 72 -6.18 3.70 8.98
N ALA A 73 -5.88 3.91 7.70
CA ALA A 73 -6.56 3.29 6.59
C ALA A 73 -5.96 1.90 6.34
N LEU A 74 -6.69 0.85 6.74
CA LEU A 74 -6.28 -0.54 6.50
C LEU A 74 -6.85 -1.01 5.17
N GLY A 75 -5.97 -1.38 4.23
CA GLY A 75 -6.31 -1.88 2.91
C GLY A 75 -5.88 -3.33 2.70
N ILE A 76 -6.27 -3.86 1.58
CA ILE A 76 -5.98 -5.24 1.17
C ILE A 76 -5.20 -5.30 -0.13
N GLY A 77 -4.15 -6.12 -0.15
CA GLY A 77 -3.34 -6.38 -1.33
C GLY A 77 -3.40 -7.83 -1.80
N SER A 78 -2.72 -8.09 -2.92
CA SER A 78 -2.72 -9.39 -3.60
C SER A 78 -4.10 -9.81 -4.10
N ILE A 79 -4.94 -8.84 -4.50
CA ILE A 79 -6.27 -9.09 -5.04
C ILE A 79 -6.19 -9.19 -6.56
N VAL A 80 -6.68 -10.30 -7.09
CA VAL A 80 -6.57 -10.64 -8.53
C VAL A 80 -7.93 -10.72 -9.25
N ASP A 81 -9.03 -10.72 -8.50
CA ASP A 81 -10.39 -10.87 -9.04
C ASP A 81 -11.44 -10.01 -8.29
N ALA A 82 -12.56 -9.76 -8.96
CA ALA A 82 -13.62 -8.91 -8.44
C ALA A 82 -14.41 -9.53 -7.26
N PRO A 83 -14.73 -10.83 -7.25
CA PRO A 83 -15.38 -11.46 -6.09
C PRO A 83 -14.56 -11.35 -4.81
N THR A 84 -13.26 -11.58 -4.90
CA THR A 84 -12.34 -11.44 -3.75
C THR A 84 -12.27 -9.99 -3.28
N ALA A 85 -12.21 -9.02 -4.20
CA ALA A 85 -12.27 -7.60 -3.86
C ALA A 85 -13.57 -7.26 -3.11
N ALA A 86 -14.73 -7.73 -3.60
CA ALA A 86 -16.03 -7.49 -2.97
C ALA A 86 -16.08 -8.04 -1.54
N MET A 87 -15.56 -9.24 -1.31
CA MET A 87 -15.47 -9.86 0.01
C MET A 87 -14.66 -9.00 0.99
N TYR A 88 -13.46 -8.58 0.62
CA TYR A 88 -12.63 -7.75 1.50
C TYR A 88 -13.20 -6.35 1.74
N ILE A 89 -13.88 -5.76 0.77
CA ILE A 89 -14.61 -4.50 0.96
C ILE A 89 -15.73 -4.68 1.99
N GLN A 90 -16.43 -5.82 2.00
CA GLN A 90 -17.42 -6.15 3.04
C GLN A 90 -16.78 -6.30 4.42
N LEU A 91 -15.56 -6.80 4.49
CA LEU A 91 -14.79 -6.90 5.75
C LEU A 91 -14.19 -5.56 6.21
N GLY A 92 -14.36 -4.48 5.43
CA GLY A 92 -13.96 -3.13 5.84
C GLY A 92 -12.67 -2.60 5.20
N ALA A 93 -12.17 -3.23 4.13
CA ALA A 93 -10.99 -2.72 3.41
C ALA A 93 -11.22 -1.27 2.95
N CYS A 94 -10.29 -0.38 3.31
CA CYS A 94 -10.31 1.03 2.91
C CYS A 94 -9.75 1.27 1.51
N PHE A 95 -8.95 0.36 0.98
CA PHE A 95 -8.45 0.36 -0.39
C PHE A 95 -8.09 -1.07 -0.83
N VAL A 96 -8.04 -1.27 -2.14
CA VAL A 96 -7.72 -2.56 -2.76
C VAL A 96 -6.49 -2.41 -3.64
N VAL A 97 -5.53 -3.32 -3.52
CA VAL A 97 -4.31 -3.35 -4.34
C VAL A 97 -4.21 -4.68 -5.07
N GLY A 98 -3.96 -4.63 -6.38
CA GLY A 98 -3.71 -5.80 -7.21
C GLY A 98 -2.24 -5.93 -7.60
N PRO A 99 -1.75 -7.16 -7.89
CA PRO A 99 -0.45 -7.35 -8.50
C PRO A 99 -0.48 -7.13 -10.02
N LEU A 100 -1.67 -7.06 -10.61
CA LEU A 100 -1.95 -6.91 -12.04
C LEU A 100 -3.15 -5.98 -12.25
N LEU A 101 -3.34 -5.51 -13.46
CA LEU A 101 -4.54 -4.78 -13.88
C LEU A 101 -5.65 -5.77 -14.23
N ASN A 102 -6.68 -5.83 -13.40
CA ASN A 102 -7.94 -6.50 -13.71
C ASN A 102 -9.07 -5.46 -13.79
N PRO A 103 -9.60 -5.18 -14.99
CA PRO A 103 -10.64 -4.17 -15.16
C PRO A 103 -11.93 -4.44 -14.40
N ASP A 104 -12.27 -5.70 -14.11
CA ASP A 104 -13.50 -6.09 -13.42
C ASP A 104 -13.51 -5.69 -11.94
N ILE A 105 -12.33 -5.46 -11.34
CA ILE A 105 -12.22 -4.99 -9.95
C ILE A 105 -12.65 -3.51 -9.83
N ALA A 106 -12.35 -2.69 -10.83
CA ALA A 106 -12.62 -1.25 -10.78
C ALA A 106 -14.10 -0.90 -10.55
N PRO A 107 -15.09 -1.50 -11.27
CA PRO A 107 -16.50 -1.22 -11.01
C PRO A 107 -16.94 -1.59 -9.59
N VAL A 108 -16.41 -2.68 -9.03
CA VAL A 108 -16.73 -3.13 -7.66
C VAL A 108 -16.25 -2.08 -6.65
N CYS A 109 -15.03 -1.60 -6.81
CA CYS A 109 -14.44 -0.58 -5.95
C CYS A 109 -15.11 0.78 -6.12
N ASN A 110 -15.32 1.22 -7.37
CA ASN A 110 -15.91 2.53 -7.70
C ASN A 110 -17.33 2.70 -7.15
N ARG A 111 -18.19 1.67 -7.22
CA ARG A 111 -19.56 1.67 -6.65
C ARG A 111 -19.58 1.87 -5.14
N ARG A 112 -18.49 1.56 -4.46
CA ARG A 112 -18.33 1.64 -3.01
C ARG A 112 -17.44 2.80 -2.57
N LEU A 113 -16.97 3.63 -3.52
CA LEU A 113 -16.01 4.72 -3.30
C LEU A 113 -14.73 4.24 -2.57
N ILE A 114 -14.23 3.07 -2.97
CA ILE A 114 -12.99 2.47 -2.48
C ILE A 114 -11.91 2.65 -3.54
N PRO A 115 -10.71 3.17 -3.21
CA PRO A 115 -9.61 3.23 -4.17
C PRO A 115 -9.19 1.84 -4.61
N TYR A 116 -9.07 1.63 -5.93
CA TYR A 116 -8.40 0.47 -6.51
C TYR A 116 -7.04 0.90 -7.07
N CYS A 117 -5.99 0.23 -6.65
CA CYS A 117 -4.62 0.45 -7.08
C CYS A 117 -4.09 -0.80 -7.81
N PRO A 118 -4.35 -0.92 -9.14
CA PRO A 118 -3.90 -2.06 -9.94
C PRO A 118 -2.40 -2.07 -10.14
N GLY A 119 -1.81 -3.27 -10.21
CA GLY A 119 -0.43 -3.49 -10.64
C GLY A 119 -0.29 -3.30 -12.15
N CYS A 120 0.67 -2.48 -12.56
CA CYS A 120 0.97 -2.16 -13.94
C CYS A 120 2.49 -2.19 -14.15
N MET A 121 2.93 -2.70 -15.28
CA MET A 121 4.34 -2.72 -15.65
C MET A 121 4.63 -1.83 -16.87
N THR A 122 3.60 -1.40 -17.57
CA THR A 122 3.71 -0.61 -18.80
C THR A 122 2.90 0.68 -18.73
N VAL A 123 3.28 1.66 -19.57
CA VAL A 123 2.55 2.93 -19.74
C VAL A 123 1.12 2.70 -20.21
N SER A 124 0.91 1.71 -21.11
CA SER A 124 -0.42 1.36 -21.63
C SER A 124 -1.34 0.81 -20.54
N GLU A 125 -0.84 -0.03 -19.64
CA GLU A 125 -1.62 -0.53 -18.50
C GLU A 125 -1.97 0.60 -17.53
N ILE A 126 -1.05 1.54 -17.28
CA ILE A 126 -1.31 2.71 -16.43
C ILE A 126 -2.40 3.59 -17.06
N GLY A 127 -2.30 3.87 -18.37
CA GLY A 127 -3.35 4.60 -19.10
C GLY A 127 -4.70 3.91 -19.00
N LYS A 128 -4.74 2.58 -19.21
CA LYS A 128 -5.96 1.80 -19.08
C LYS A 128 -6.55 1.81 -17.67
N ALA A 129 -5.70 1.73 -16.65
CA ALA A 129 -6.14 1.85 -15.26
C ALA A 129 -6.79 3.23 -14.99
N GLN A 130 -6.23 4.30 -15.52
CA GLN A 130 -6.80 5.64 -15.40
C GLN A 130 -8.16 5.78 -16.11
N GLU A 131 -8.31 5.21 -17.30
CA GLU A 131 -9.60 5.18 -18.03
C GLU A 131 -10.73 4.55 -17.22
N ILE A 132 -10.46 3.49 -16.46
CA ILE A 132 -11.44 2.80 -15.63
C ILE A 132 -11.60 3.41 -14.22
N GLY A 133 -11.00 4.58 -13.96
CA GLY A 133 -11.21 5.36 -12.75
C GLY A 133 -10.26 5.04 -11.59
N CYS A 134 -9.07 4.51 -11.87
CA CYS A 134 -8.04 4.32 -10.84
C CYS A 134 -7.22 5.61 -10.67
N ASP A 135 -7.35 6.27 -9.52
CA ASP A 135 -6.62 7.51 -9.20
C ASP A 135 -5.15 7.28 -8.83
N LEU A 136 -4.83 6.08 -8.37
CA LEU A 136 -3.50 5.64 -7.99
C LEU A 136 -3.21 4.31 -8.67
N THR A 137 -2.08 4.21 -9.38
CA THR A 137 -1.64 2.97 -10.03
C THR A 137 -0.35 2.46 -9.39
N LYS A 138 -0.22 1.15 -9.28
CA LYS A 138 0.94 0.51 -8.70
C LYS A 138 1.89 0.08 -9.82
N VAL A 139 3.10 0.61 -9.83
CA VAL A 139 4.20 0.05 -10.64
C VAL A 139 4.77 -1.17 -9.93
N PHE A 140 4.67 -2.34 -10.59
CA PHE A 140 5.07 -3.63 -10.02
C PHE A 140 5.47 -4.61 -11.12
N PRO A 141 6.60 -5.35 -10.94
CA PRO A 141 7.60 -5.25 -9.88
C PRO A 141 8.54 -4.03 -10.09
N GLY A 142 8.67 -3.19 -9.06
CA GLY A 142 9.46 -1.96 -9.18
C GLY A 142 10.96 -2.19 -9.40
N ASP A 143 11.53 -3.23 -8.80
CA ASP A 143 12.93 -3.64 -8.97
C ASP A 143 13.27 -4.08 -10.39
N VAL A 144 12.28 -4.56 -11.16
CA VAL A 144 12.46 -4.94 -12.55
C VAL A 144 12.47 -3.71 -13.47
N VAL A 145 11.55 -2.76 -13.24
CA VAL A 145 11.39 -1.60 -14.15
C VAL A 145 12.25 -0.39 -13.75
N GLY A 146 12.56 -0.25 -12.49
CA GLY A 146 13.40 0.82 -11.96
C GLY A 146 12.78 2.24 -11.99
N PRO A 147 13.44 3.22 -11.33
CA PRO A 147 12.94 4.61 -11.27
C PRO A 147 12.85 5.30 -12.63
N ASN A 148 13.67 4.90 -13.61
CA ASN A 148 13.66 5.50 -14.94
C ASN A 148 12.34 5.29 -15.69
N MET A 149 11.65 4.18 -15.46
CA MET A 149 10.32 3.95 -16.03
C MET A 149 9.33 5.03 -15.53
N VAL A 150 9.31 5.30 -14.24
CA VAL A 150 8.44 6.32 -13.64
C VAL A 150 8.80 7.71 -14.18
N LYS A 151 10.09 8.05 -14.23
CA LYS A 151 10.57 9.32 -14.79
C LYS A 151 10.14 9.49 -16.25
N GLY A 152 10.28 8.44 -17.07
CA GLY A 152 9.86 8.44 -18.47
C GLY A 152 8.35 8.62 -18.63
N LEU A 153 7.55 7.95 -17.81
CA LEU A 153 6.09 8.09 -17.75
C LEU A 153 5.67 9.51 -17.38
N LYS A 154 6.29 10.10 -16.35
CA LYS A 154 5.90 11.41 -15.81
C LYS A 154 6.13 12.56 -16.79
N ALA A 155 6.99 12.39 -17.79
CA ALA A 155 7.21 13.42 -18.81
C ALA A 155 5.93 13.69 -19.64
N PRO A 156 5.32 12.69 -20.33
CA PRO A 156 4.06 12.87 -21.07
C PRO A 156 2.80 12.83 -20.21
N MET A 157 2.85 12.25 -18.99
CA MET A 157 1.69 12.02 -18.12
C MET A 157 1.95 12.53 -16.69
N PRO A 158 2.22 13.84 -16.49
CA PRO A 158 2.62 14.41 -15.19
C PRO A 158 1.54 14.27 -14.10
N TRP A 159 0.27 14.15 -14.48
CA TRP A 159 -0.88 13.95 -13.57
C TRP A 159 -0.93 12.56 -12.92
N SER A 160 -0.22 11.57 -13.47
CA SER A 160 -0.28 10.17 -12.98
C SER A 160 0.24 10.06 -11.55
N LYS A 161 -0.56 9.51 -10.65
CA LYS A 161 -0.13 9.17 -9.30
C LYS A 161 0.33 7.72 -9.28
N ILE A 162 1.60 7.52 -8.92
CA ILE A 162 2.25 6.20 -8.97
C ILE A 162 2.65 5.77 -7.56
N MET A 163 2.21 4.58 -7.17
CA MET A 163 2.78 3.82 -6.06
C MET A 163 3.78 2.82 -6.64
N VAL A 164 5.01 2.79 -6.17
CA VAL A 164 5.94 1.72 -6.55
C VAL A 164 6.03 0.66 -5.47
N THR A 165 6.06 -0.62 -5.85
CA THR A 165 6.29 -1.75 -4.94
C THR A 165 7.23 -2.76 -5.60
N GLY A 166 8.17 -3.31 -4.81
CA GLY A 166 9.31 -4.09 -5.31
C GLY A 166 10.57 -3.23 -5.39
N GLY A 167 11.66 -3.70 -4.77
CA GLY A 167 12.92 -2.97 -4.73
C GLY A 167 12.93 -1.72 -3.85
N VAL A 168 11.88 -1.48 -3.07
CA VAL A 168 11.81 -0.36 -2.12
C VAL A 168 12.37 -0.79 -0.77
N ALA A 169 13.31 0.01 -0.26
CA ALA A 169 13.97 -0.21 1.03
C ALA A 169 13.89 1.04 1.91
N PRO A 170 13.92 0.90 3.26
CA PRO A 170 13.92 2.02 4.19
C PRO A 170 15.31 2.67 4.30
N GLU A 171 15.85 3.09 3.16
CA GLU A 171 17.19 3.66 2.99
C GLU A 171 17.07 5.00 2.26
N GLU A 172 17.84 6.00 2.71
CA GLU A 172 17.72 7.38 2.21
C GLU A 172 17.90 7.47 0.69
N GLU A 173 18.96 6.86 0.15
CA GLU A 173 19.24 6.93 -1.30
C GLU A 173 18.22 6.14 -2.13
N ASN A 174 17.71 5.00 -1.62
CA ASN A 174 16.66 4.25 -2.30
C ASN A 174 15.38 5.08 -2.41
N LEU A 175 14.89 5.62 -1.29
CA LEU A 175 13.68 6.44 -1.26
C LEU A 175 13.84 7.72 -2.08
N LYS A 176 14.97 8.40 -1.95
CA LYS A 176 15.30 9.59 -2.74
C LYS A 176 15.25 9.32 -4.25
N SER A 177 15.78 8.17 -4.70
CA SER A 177 15.76 7.80 -6.12
C SER A 177 14.32 7.67 -6.66
N TRP A 178 13.43 7.04 -5.90
CA TRP A 178 12.03 6.87 -6.28
C TRP A 178 11.25 8.18 -6.28
N PHE A 179 11.37 8.99 -5.22
CA PHE A 179 10.65 10.27 -5.15
C PHE A 179 11.17 11.28 -6.17
N LYS A 180 12.49 11.30 -6.46
CA LYS A 180 13.06 12.10 -7.54
C LYS A 180 12.54 11.68 -8.93
N ALA A 181 12.19 10.42 -9.12
CA ALA A 181 11.54 9.93 -10.34
C ALA A 181 10.08 10.37 -10.46
N GLY A 182 9.46 10.88 -9.39
CA GLY A 182 8.10 11.42 -9.36
C GLY A 182 7.04 10.46 -8.86
N VAL A 183 7.38 9.44 -8.06
CA VAL A 183 6.36 8.60 -7.40
C VAL A 183 5.53 9.41 -6.41
N PHE A 184 4.25 9.07 -6.29
CA PHE A 184 3.34 9.65 -5.31
C PHE A 184 3.55 9.04 -3.92
N CYS A 185 3.77 7.72 -3.87
CA CYS A 185 4.07 6.99 -2.65
C CYS A 185 4.83 5.69 -2.98
N VAL A 186 5.30 5.01 -1.94
CA VAL A 186 5.97 3.72 -2.05
C VAL A 186 5.24 2.65 -1.24
N GLY A 187 5.13 1.43 -1.78
CA GLY A 187 4.74 0.23 -1.04
C GLY A 187 6.00 -0.49 -0.55
N MET A 188 6.13 -0.71 0.76
CA MET A 188 7.34 -1.27 1.35
C MET A 188 7.03 -2.55 2.12
N GLY A 189 7.58 -3.69 1.65
CA GLY A 189 7.35 -5.03 2.21
C GLY A 189 8.51 -5.52 3.07
N SER A 190 9.09 -6.66 2.68
CA SER A 190 10.06 -7.44 3.46
C SER A 190 11.29 -6.66 3.97
N LYS A 191 11.71 -5.61 3.27
CA LYS A 191 12.83 -4.77 3.70
C LYS A 191 12.51 -3.94 4.95
N LEU A 192 11.20 -3.64 5.17
CA LEU A 192 10.73 -2.95 6.38
C LEU A 192 10.55 -3.94 7.55
N PHE A 193 10.28 -5.21 7.25
CA PHE A 193 9.95 -6.28 8.19
C PHE A 193 10.94 -7.46 8.10
N PRO A 194 12.20 -7.32 8.55
CA PRO A 194 13.13 -8.44 8.58
C PRO A 194 12.57 -9.61 9.39
N SER A 195 12.66 -10.82 8.85
CA SER A 195 11.98 -11.98 9.43
C SER A 195 12.51 -12.36 10.84
N ASP A 196 13.78 -12.09 11.12
CA ASP A 196 14.39 -12.26 12.44
C ASP A 196 13.77 -11.31 13.47
N LYS A 197 13.54 -10.05 13.09
CA LYS A 197 12.91 -9.03 13.93
C LYS A 197 11.45 -9.36 14.26
N VAL A 198 10.69 -9.75 13.21
CA VAL A 198 9.29 -10.17 13.38
C VAL A 198 9.20 -11.41 14.29
N LYS A 199 10.05 -12.43 14.08
CA LYS A 199 10.09 -13.63 14.92
C LYS A 199 10.50 -13.35 16.37
N ALA A 200 11.37 -12.39 16.59
CA ALA A 200 11.79 -11.95 17.92
C ALA A 200 10.76 -11.07 18.64
N GLY A 201 9.70 -10.61 17.94
CA GLY A 201 8.74 -9.65 18.49
C GLY A 201 9.36 -8.26 18.75
N ASP A 202 10.37 -7.89 17.98
CA ASP A 202 11.07 -6.60 18.12
C ASP A 202 10.25 -5.47 17.44
N TRP A 203 9.12 -5.12 18.05
CA TRP A 203 8.18 -4.14 17.52
C TRP A 203 8.71 -2.72 17.58
N GLN A 204 9.62 -2.44 18.55
CA GLN A 204 10.29 -1.14 18.62
C GLN A 204 11.16 -0.89 17.39
N TYR A 205 11.87 -1.91 16.91
CA TYR A 205 12.61 -1.83 15.65
C TYR A 205 11.69 -1.41 14.48
N VAL A 206 10.49 -2.03 14.37
CA VAL A 206 9.53 -1.70 13.30
C VAL A 206 9.07 -0.24 13.41
N THR A 207 8.75 0.21 14.63
CA THR A 207 8.36 1.60 14.90
C THR A 207 9.44 2.58 14.46
N ASP A 208 10.69 2.33 14.87
CA ASP A 208 11.81 3.21 14.58
C ASP A 208 12.16 3.22 13.08
N LYS A 209 12.10 2.06 12.41
CA LYS A 209 12.27 1.98 10.96
C LYS A 209 11.17 2.69 10.18
N CYS A 210 9.93 2.67 10.64
CA CYS A 210 8.86 3.46 10.03
C CYS A 210 9.12 4.97 10.17
N LYS A 211 9.52 5.45 11.37
CA LYS A 211 9.87 6.86 11.60
C LYS A 211 11.03 7.30 10.71
N GLU A 212 12.08 6.48 10.64
CA GLU A 212 13.26 6.75 9.82
C GLU A 212 12.88 6.86 8.34
N ALA A 213 12.16 5.85 7.81
CA ALA A 213 11.72 5.83 6.42
C ALA A 213 10.82 7.03 6.07
N LEU A 214 9.87 7.38 6.94
CA LEU A 214 9.02 8.56 6.75
C LEU A 214 9.83 9.87 6.79
N GLY A 215 10.87 9.94 7.60
CA GLY A 215 11.83 11.06 7.61
C GLY A 215 12.57 11.18 6.26
N TYR A 216 13.01 10.09 5.67
CA TYR A 216 13.63 10.07 4.35
C TYR A 216 12.64 10.43 3.24
N VAL A 217 11.40 9.96 3.32
CA VAL A 217 10.32 10.36 2.38
C VAL A 217 10.09 11.87 2.44
N ALA A 218 10.01 12.47 3.63
CA ALA A 218 9.82 13.90 3.79
C ALA A 218 10.98 14.70 3.18
N LYS A 219 12.22 14.30 3.44
CA LYS A 219 13.42 14.92 2.84
C LYS A 219 13.45 14.79 1.32
N ALA A 220 13.05 13.63 0.77
CA ALA A 220 13.07 13.38 -0.67
C ALA A 220 12.00 14.16 -1.45
N ARG A 221 10.99 14.69 -0.76
CA ARG A 221 9.89 15.50 -1.31
C ARG A 221 10.10 17.00 -1.17
N ALA A 222 11.00 17.43 -0.26
CA ALA A 222 11.38 18.82 -0.07
C ALA A 222 12.26 19.32 -1.23
#